data_9d96cbfb8ed79607f24b648773559808
#
_entry.id   9d96cbfb8ed79607f24b648773559808
#
_cell.length_a   1.000
_cell.length_b   1.000
_cell.length_c   1.000
_cell.angle_alpha   90.00
_cell.angle_beta   90.00
_cell.angle_gamma   90.00
#
_symmetry.space_group_name_H-M   'P 1'
#
loop_
_entity.id
_entity.type
_entity.pdbx_description
1 polymer ?
#
loop_
_entity_poly.entity_id
_entity_poly.type
_entity_poly.pdbx_seq_one_letter_code
_entity_poly.pdbx_strand_id
1 'polypeptide(L)'
;MLKFIAPLMLVASVSQAADTVKIYNWSDYIAPDTLKNFQAATGIASVYDVYDSNETLDGKLMTGKSGYDVVFPSNHFMARQIQGGALKKLDKSQLPNWSNLNPVLLKALETNDPGNQYGFPYLWGSTGIGYNVAKVKAVLGDVPLNSWDLILKPENMKKLSECGVAILDNGPEVLPITLHYLGLPHHSKDPADYKKAEATLMQIRPYVRYFHSSKYVTDLANGEICVAVGFSGDIMQAANRAKEAKNGVDIGYVIPKEGAPMWFDMVSMPADAPDEKAAYAFMNYLLDPKVMAPISDYVRYANGNEKADALVSPELKADTKVYPSEDTMKTMFALEAMPLATDRIRTRLWNKIKSGN
;
A
#
# COMPACT_ATOMS: atom_id res chain seq x y z
N MET A 1 -58.45 2.10 -56.39
CA MET A 1 -57.26 1.40 -55.82
C MET A 1 -56.62 2.30 -54.81
N LEU A 2 -56.92 2.11 -53.52
CA LEU A 2 -56.34 2.88 -52.44
C LEU A 2 -55.09 2.14 -51.91
N LYS A 3 -53.90 2.75 -52.05
CA LYS A 3 -52.69 2.21 -51.50
C LYS A 3 -52.53 2.65 -50.04
N PHE A 4 -52.65 1.72 -49.08
CA PHE A 4 -52.27 1.92 -47.68
C PHE A 4 -50.76 1.97 -47.55
N ILE A 5 -50.20 3.09 -47.12
CA ILE A 5 -48.78 3.23 -46.73
C ILE A 5 -48.77 3.03 -45.23
N ALA A 6 -48.17 1.93 -44.74
CA ALA A 6 -47.93 1.68 -43.32
C ALA A 6 -46.73 2.52 -42.85
N PRO A 7 -46.78 3.20 -41.73
CA PRO A 7 -45.62 3.90 -41.21
C PRO A 7 -44.65 2.92 -40.58
N LEU A 8 -43.39 2.93 -41.03
CA LEU A 8 -42.28 2.21 -40.48
C LEU A 8 -41.85 2.95 -39.20
N MET A 9 -42.18 2.42 -38.02
CA MET A 9 -41.67 2.94 -36.74
C MET A 9 -40.16 2.52 -36.61
N LEU A 10 -39.27 3.49 -36.74
CA LEU A 10 -37.89 3.35 -36.37
C LEU A 10 -37.76 3.30 -34.86
N VAL A 11 -37.55 2.15 -34.25
CA VAL A 11 -37.18 2.02 -32.84
C VAL A 11 -35.73 2.40 -32.76
N ALA A 12 -35.43 3.63 -32.33
CA ALA A 12 -34.09 4.06 -31.98
C ALA A 12 -33.67 3.31 -30.69
N SER A 13 -32.83 2.30 -30.82
CA SER A 13 -32.16 1.70 -29.69
C SER A 13 -31.21 2.74 -29.11
N VAL A 14 -31.58 3.34 -27.99
CA VAL A 14 -30.66 4.16 -27.19
C VAL A 14 -29.63 3.18 -26.65
N SER A 15 -28.45 3.15 -27.26
CA SER A 15 -27.28 2.49 -26.68
C SER A 15 -26.94 3.25 -25.39
N GLN A 16 -27.38 2.75 -24.25
CA GLN A 16 -26.94 3.24 -22.97
C GLN A 16 -25.45 2.89 -22.86
N ALA A 17 -24.58 3.90 -22.80
CA ALA A 17 -23.18 3.66 -22.51
C ALA A 17 -23.11 2.84 -21.22
N ALA A 18 -22.40 1.73 -21.24
CA ALA A 18 -22.23 0.91 -20.05
C ALA A 18 -21.57 1.76 -18.95
N ASP A 19 -22.16 1.73 -17.75
CA ASP A 19 -21.60 2.39 -16.58
C ASP A 19 -20.12 1.92 -16.43
N THR A 20 -19.21 2.83 -16.12
CA THR A 20 -17.78 2.53 -16.04
C THR A 20 -17.19 3.09 -14.76
N VAL A 21 -16.64 2.24 -13.90
CA VAL A 21 -15.92 2.66 -12.71
C VAL A 21 -14.45 2.94 -13.04
N LYS A 22 -13.95 4.09 -12.61
CA LYS A 22 -12.54 4.50 -12.76
C LYS A 22 -11.82 4.37 -11.44
N ILE A 23 -10.85 3.48 -11.42
CA ILE A 23 -10.14 3.03 -10.22
C ILE A 23 -8.70 3.50 -10.30
N TYR A 24 -8.18 4.08 -9.22
CA TYR A 24 -6.77 4.45 -9.09
C TYR A 24 -6.19 3.75 -7.85
N ASN A 25 -5.37 2.74 -8.07
CA ASN A 25 -4.86 1.87 -7.02
C ASN A 25 -3.33 1.80 -7.05
N TRP A 26 -2.75 1.16 -6.06
CA TRP A 26 -1.33 0.84 -6.03
C TRP A 26 -0.96 -0.14 -7.15
N SER A 27 0.30 -0.09 -7.58
CA SER A 27 0.85 -1.08 -8.51
C SER A 27 0.86 -2.47 -7.87
N ASP A 28 0.54 -3.51 -8.66
CA ASP A 28 0.55 -4.92 -8.23
C ASP A 28 -0.35 -5.23 -6.99
N TYR A 29 -1.50 -4.56 -6.85
CA TYR A 29 -2.27 -4.54 -5.60
C TYR A 29 -3.73 -5.03 -5.73
N ILE A 30 -4.00 -5.85 -6.74
CA ILE A 30 -5.30 -6.51 -6.98
C ILE A 30 -5.08 -7.86 -7.67
N ALA A 31 -5.94 -8.85 -7.44
CA ALA A 31 -5.85 -10.13 -8.15
C ALA A 31 -6.24 -9.97 -9.63
N PRO A 32 -5.58 -10.69 -10.57
CA PRO A 32 -5.74 -10.49 -12.01
C PRO A 32 -7.17 -10.60 -12.53
N ASP A 33 -7.96 -11.50 -11.94
CA ASP A 33 -9.33 -11.76 -12.40
C ASP A 33 -10.40 -10.87 -11.74
N THR A 34 -10.03 -10.05 -10.74
CA THR A 34 -10.99 -9.28 -9.93
C THR A 34 -11.85 -8.36 -10.80
N LEU A 35 -11.24 -7.59 -11.69
CA LEU A 35 -11.96 -6.62 -12.54
C LEU A 35 -12.86 -7.30 -13.57
N LYS A 36 -12.37 -8.39 -14.17
CA LYS A 36 -13.15 -9.21 -15.11
C LYS A 36 -14.38 -9.82 -14.42
N ASN A 37 -14.18 -10.35 -13.21
CA ASN A 37 -15.26 -10.93 -12.42
C ASN A 37 -16.25 -9.87 -11.94
N PHE A 38 -15.79 -8.68 -11.60
CA PHE A 38 -16.64 -7.53 -11.28
C PHE A 38 -17.54 -7.16 -12.46
N GLN A 39 -16.98 -7.02 -13.66
CA GLN A 39 -17.76 -6.73 -14.86
C GLN A 39 -18.78 -7.85 -15.18
N ALA A 40 -18.39 -9.11 -15.03
CA ALA A 40 -19.31 -10.23 -15.23
C ALA A 40 -20.46 -10.26 -14.22
N ALA A 41 -20.21 -9.85 -12.96
CA ALA A 41 -21.22 -9.84 -11.89
C ALA A 41 -22.17 -8.63 -11.95
N THR A 42 -21.71 -7.47 -12.45
CA THR A 42 -22.43 -6.19 -12.35
C THR A 42 -22.83 -5.60 -13.69
N GLY A 43 -22.19 -6.01 -14.80
CA GLY A 43 -22.31 -5.36 -16.10
C GLY A 43 -21.53 -4.03 -16.22
N ILE A 44 -20.89 -3.56 -15.14
CA ILE A 44 -20.14 -2.30 -15.11
C ILE A 44 -18.72 -2.56 -15.59
N ALA A 45 -18.25 -1.80 -16.58
CA ALA A 45 -16.87 -1.84 -17.04
C ALA A 45 -15.93 -1.17 -16.03
N SER A 46 -14.62 -1.43 -16.12
CA SER A 46 -13.63 -0.78 -15.25
C SER A 46 -12.48 -0.19 -16.07
N VAL A 47 -12.02 1.00 -15.67
CA VAL A 47 -10.74 1.58 -16.05
C VAL A 47 -9.86 1.54 -14.81
N TYR A 48 -8.66 1.00 -14.93
CA TYR A 48 -7.78 0.76 -13.80
C TYR A 48 -6.40 1.36 -14.08
N ASP A 49 -6.08 2.40 -13.34
CA ASP A 49 -4.79 3.07 -13.37
C ASP A 49 -4.03 2.82 -12.07
N VAL A 50 -2.71 2.93 -12.10
CA VAL A 50 -1.87 2.63 -10.94
C VAL A 50 -0.95 3.78 -10.58
N TYR A 51 -0.55 3.81 -9.29
CA TYR A 51 0.48 4.68 -8.75
C TYR A 51 1.39 3.88 -7.80
N ASP A 52 2.51 4.49 -7.39
CA ASP A 52 3.53 3.88 -6.54
C ASP A 52 3.86 4.67 -5.27
N SER A 53 3.17 5.80 -5.05
CA SER A 53 3.36 6.61 -3.85
C SER A 53 2.09 7.36 -3.43
N ASN A 54 1.88 7.51 -2.12
CA ASN A 54 0.79 8.32 -1.58
C ASN A 54 0.88 9.77 -2.04
N GLU A 55 2.08 10.30 -2.24
CA GLU A 55 2.32 11.67 -2.72
C GLU A 55 1.78 11.87 -4.14
N THR A 56 1.90 10.86 -5.01
CA THR A 56 1.32 10.88 -6.36
C THR A 56 -0.20 10.94 -6.30
N LEU A 57 -0.82 10.06 -5.48
CA LEU A 57 -2.27 10.08 -5.26
C LEU A 57 -2.73 11.40 -4.66
N ASP A 58 -2.04 11.88 -3.62
CA ASP A 58 -2.37 13.12 -2.92
C ASP A 58 -2.32 14.34 -3.86
N GLY A 59 -1.25 14.45 -4.66
CA GLY A 59 -1.13 15.49 -5.68
C GLY A 59 -2.29 15.45 -6.68
N LYS A 60 -2.75 14.27 -7.06
CA LYS A 60 -3.89 14.07 -7.97
C LYS A 60 -5.21 14.51 -7.35
N LEU A 61 -5.46 14.12 -6.09
CA LEU A 61 -6.72 14.42 -5.39
C LEU A 61 -6.81 15.88 -4.95
N MET A 62 -5.72 16.45 -4.40
CA MET A 62 -5.70 17.81 -3.85
C MET A 62 -5.81 18.90 -4.92
N THR A 63 -5.54 18.59 -6.18
CA THR A 63 -5.76 19.54 -7.29
C THR A 63 -7.21 19.60 -7.78
N GLY A 64 -8.06 18.65 -7.34
CA GLY A 64 -9.42 18.46 -7.85
C GLY A 64 -9.46 17.93 -9.28
N LYS A 65 -10.63 17.50 -9.73
CA LYS A 65 -10.82 16.86 -11.05
C LYS A 65 -9.92 15.64 -11.23
N SER A 66 -9.89 14.78 -10.19
CA SER A 66 -9.09 13.56 -10.19
C SER A 66 -9.44 12.66 -11.38
N GLY A 67 -10.71 12.61 -11.73
CA GLY A 67 -11.25 11.79 -12.80
C GLY A 67 -11.46 10.34 -12.40
N TYR A 68 -11.27 10.00 -11.12
CA TYR A 68 -11.45 8.66 -10.55
C TYR A 68 -12.67 8.57 -9.66
N ASP A 69 -13.23 7.36 -9.56
CA ASP A 69 -14.39 7.05 -8.73
C ASP A 69 -14.00 6.38 -7.42
N VAL A 70 -12.94 5.57 -7.44
CA VAL A 70 -12.41 4.84 -6.27
C VAL A 70 -10.90 4.96 -6.20
N VAL A 71 -10.38 5.25 -5.00
CA VAL A 71 -8.96 5.43 -4.71
C VAL A 71 -8.55 4.68 -3.44
N PHE A 72 -7.23 4.41 -3.28
CA PHE A 72 -6.71 3.56 -2.22
C PHE A 72 -5.61 4.25 -1.39
N PRO A 73 -5.90 5.35 -0.69
CA PRO A 73 -4.91 6.03 0.14
C PRO A 73 -4.53 5.21 1.38
N SER A 74 -3.28 5.33 1.85
CA SER A 74 -2.95 4.86 3.18
C SER A 74 -3.65 5.71 4.25
N ASN A 75 -3.96 5.11 5.40
CA ASN A 75 -4.77 5.70 6.46
C ASN A 75 -4.34 7.12 6.89
N HIS A 76 -3.04 7.36 7.03
CA HIS A 76 -2.50 8.66 7.44
C HIS A 76 -2.59 9.72 6.32
N PHE A 77 -2.52 9.35 5.04
CA PHE A 77 -2.80 10.25 3.92
C PHE A 77 -4.31 10.50 3.77
N MET A 78 -5.14 9.47 3.95
CA MET A 78 -6.59 9.62 3.96
C MET A 78 -7.04 10.67 4.99
N ALA A 79 -6.49 10.65 6.21
CA ALA A 79 -6.79 11.65 7.24
C ALA A 79 -6.49 13.09 6.76
N ARG A 80 -5.39 13.31 6.04
CA ARG A 80 -5.05 14.60 5.44
C ARG A 80 -5.98 14.98 4.29
N GLN A 81 -6.33 14.02 3.45
CA GLN A 81 -7.25 14.22 2.32
C GLN A 81 -8.67 14.55 2.80
N ILE A 82 -9.12 13.96 3.92
CA ILE A 82 -10.37 14.32 4.59
C ILE A 82 -10.34 15.79 5.03
N GLN A 83 -9.27 16.23 5.72
CA GLN A 83 -9.09 17.62 6.15
C GLN A 83 -9.06 18.60 4.97
N GLY A 84 -8.48 18.18 3.86
CA GLY A 84 -8.44 18.95 2.61
C GLY A 84 -9.73 18.93 1.78
N GLY A 85 -10.75 18.18 2.22
CA GLY A 85 -12.02 18.05 1.48
C GLY A 85 -11.92 17.28 0.17
N ALA A 86 -10.86 16.48 -0.01
CA ALA A 86 -10.60 15.74 -1.24
C ALA A 86 -11.36 14.40 -1.32
N LEU A 87 -11.95 13.95 -0.23
CA LEU A 87 -12.71 12.70 -0.16
C LEU A 87 -14.18 12.97 0.18
N LYS A 88 -15.04 12.07 -0.27
CA LYS A 88 -16.48 12.10 -0.04
C LYS A 88 -16.86 11.21 1.13
N LYS A 89 -17.82 11.67 1.95
CA LYS A 89 -18.44 10.81 2.96
C LYS A 89 -19.21 9.67 2.31
N LEU A 90 -18.98 8.47 2.80
CA LEU A 90 -19.66 7.28 2.32
C LEU A 90 -21.06 7.15 2.91
N ASP A 91 -22.02 6.87 2.06
CA ASP A 91 -23.35 6.40 2.47
C ASP A 91 -23.29 4.88 2.70
N LYS A 92 -23.13 4.47 3.95
CA LYS A 92 -23.03 3.05 4.33
C LYS A 92 -24.26 2.23 3.98
N SER A 93 -25.43 2.86 3.74
CA SER A 93 -26.64 2.14 3.29
C SER A 93 -26.46 1.55 1.88
N GLN A 94 -25.56 2.11 1.08
CA GLN A 94 -25.21 1.59 -0.25
C GLN A 94 -24.10 0.51 -0.22
N LEU A 95 -23.61 0.16 0.98
CA LEU A 95 -22.58 -0.85 1.22
C LEU A 95 -23.12 -1.99 2.09
N PRO A 96 -24.06 -2.82 1.60
CA PRO A 96 -24.67 -3.91 2.39
C PRO A 96 -23.65 -4.89 2.95
N ASN A 97 -22.48 -5.04 2.33
CA ASN A 97 -21.39 -5.88 2.80
C ASN A 97 -20.49 -5.22 3.88
N TRP A 98 -20.81 -4.01 4.34
CA TRP A 98 -20.03 -3.31 5.37
C TRP A 98 -19.82 -4.13 6.66
N SER A 99 -20.82 -4.92 7.05
CA SER A 99 -20.76 -5.79 8.24
C SER A 99 -19.75 -6.94 8.15
N ASN A 100 -19.09 -7.12 7.01
CA ASN A 100 -18.02 -8.11 6.84
C ASN A 100 -16.66 -7.57 7.30
N LEU A 101 -16.53 -6.25 7.52
CA LEU A 101 -15.30 -5.61 7.98
C LEU A 101 -14.97 -5.98 9.42
N ASN A 102 -13.68 -6.07 9.71
CA ASN A 102 -13.16 -6.36 11.05
C ASN A 102 -13.40 -5.17 11.99
N PRO A 103 -14.22 -5.35 13.06
CA PRO A 103 -14.57 -4.25 13.96
C PRO A 103 -13.38 -3.73 14.78
N VAL A 104 -12.37 -4.57 15.04
CA VAL A 104 -11.16 -4.16 15.76
C VAL A 104 -10.35 -3.20 14.90
N LEU A 105 -10.19 -3.49 13.60
CA LEU A 105 -9.50 -2.60 12.66
C LEU A 105 -10.28 -1.30 12.46
N LEU A 106 -11.60 -1.37 12.29
CA LEU A 106 -12.44 -0.18 12.19
C LEU A 106 -12.26 0.73 13.41
N LYS A 107 -12.23 0.16 14.62
CA LYS A 107 -12.01 0.92 15.87
C LYS A 107 -10.64 1.56 15.93
N ALA A 108 -9.59 0.86 15.52
CA ALA A 108 -8.23 1.39 15.48
C ALA A 108 -8.10 2.56 14.48
N LEU A 109 -8.81 2.49 13.36
CA LEU A 109 -8.77 3.49 12.30
C LEU A 109 -9.59 4.76 12.59
N GLU A 110 -10.42 4.78 13.65
CA GLU A 110 -11.15 5.99 14.08
C GLU A 110 -10.23 7.19 14.42
N THR A 111 -8.96 6.96 14.71
CA THR A 111 -7.96 8.03 14.88
C THR A 111 -7.70 8.80 13.58
N ASN A 112 -7.86 8.15 12.44
CA ASN A 112 -7.65 8.73 11.11
C ASN A 112 -8.96 9.19 10.45
N ASP A 113 -10.06 8.47 10.71
CA ASP A 113 -11.40 8.73 10.18
C ASP A 113 -12.46 8.48 11.28
N PRO A 114 -12.77 9.46 12.12
CA PRO A 114 -13.74 9.30 13.21
C PRO A 114 -15.09 8.79 12.72
N GLY A 115 -15.49 7.60 13.21
CA GLY A 115 -16.71 6.91 12.79
C GLY A 115 -16.61 6.22 11.43
N ASN A 116 -15.41 6.10 10.84
CA ASN A 116 -15.16 5.45 9.55
C ASN A 116 -16.13 5.95 8.46
N GLN A 117 -16.11 7.26 8.22
CA GLN A 117 -17.08 7.93 7.37
C GLN A 117 -16.61 8.08 5.92
N TYR A 118 -15.28 8.03 5.67
CA TYR A 118 -14.69 8.36 4.36
C TYR A 118 -14.03 7.18 3.67
N GLY A 119 -13.82 6.08 4.39
CA GLY A 119 -13.22 4.89 3.83
C GLY A 119 -13.40 3.66 4.71
N PHE A 120 -12.94 2.54 4.20
CA PHE A 120 -12.84 1.29 4.94
C PHE A 120 -11.51 0.58 4.63
N PRO A 121 -10.97 -0.23 5.56
CA PRO A 121 -9.71 -0.93 5.35
C PRO A 121 -9.82 -1.94 4.20
N TYR A 122 -8.89 -1.86 3.27
CA TYR A 122 -8.69 -2.79 2.16
C TYR A 122 -7.71 -3.87 2.56
N LEU A 123 -6.44 -3.52 2.53
CA LEU A 123 -5.33 -4.38 2.91
C LEU A 123 -4.46 -3.65 3.94
N TRP A 124 -3.68 -4.42 4.70
CA TRP A 124 -2.74 -3.87 5.65
C TRP A 124 -1.47 -4.71 5.70
N GLY A 125 -0.40 -4.09 6.12
CA GLY A 125 0.89 -4.75 6.20
C GLY A 125 1.90 -3.97 7.02
N SER A 126 3.15 -4.37 6.88
CA SER A 126 4.30 -3.77 7.56
C SER A 126 5.36 -3.34 6.56
N THR A 127 6.18 -2.38 6.97
CA THR A 127 7.40 -1.99 6.26
C THR A 127 8.60 -2.59 6.98
N GLY A 128 9.35 -3.42 6.30
CA GLY A 128 10.46 -4.14 6.90
C GLY A 128 11.62 -4.33 5.93
N ILE A 129 12.39 -5.38 6.14
CA ILE A 129 13.60 -5.67 5.34
C ILE A 129 13.38 -6.93 4.53
N GLY A 130 13.42 -6.80 3.19
CA GLY A 130 13.51 -7.90 2.25
C GLY A 130 14.96 -8.17 1.88
N TYR A 131 15.34 -9.43 1.77
CA TYR A 131 16.74 -9.77 1.48
C TYR A 131 16.91 -11.07 0.70
N ASN A 132 17.91 -11.10 -0.16
CA ASN A 132 18.38 -12.31 -0.82
C ASN A 132 19.26 -13.10 0.16
N VAL A 133 18.78 -14.24 0.61
CA VAL A 133 19.40 -15.06 1.67
C VAL A 133 20.86 -15.39 1.35
N ALA A 134 21.13 -15.91 0.16
CA ALA A 134 22.47 -16.34 -0.24
C ALA A 134 23.44 -15.15 -0.36
N LYS A 135 23.00 -14.04 -0.99
CA LYS A 135 23.85 -12.87 -1.21
C LYS A 135 24.20 -12.16 0.09
N VAL A 136 23.22 -11.97 0.98
CA VAL A 136 23.46 -11.32 2.28
C VAL A 136 24.39 -12.18 3.15
N LYS A 137 24.18 -13.50 3.17
CA LYS A 137 25.09 -14.42 3.87
C LYS A 137 26.52 -14.38 3.31
N ALA A 138 26.68 -14.31 1.99
CA ALA A 138 27.99 -14.23 1.35
C ALA A 138 28.75 -12.94 1.73
N VAL A 139 28.05 -11.82 1.92
CA VAL A 139 28.64 -10.50 2.18
C VAL A 139 28.84 -10.23 3.67
N LEU A 140 27.88 -10.63 4.52
CA LEU A 140 27.89 -10.32 5.96
C LEU A 140 28.26 -11.53 6.84
N GLY A 141 28.21 -12.76 6.29
CA GLY A 141 28.31 -13.98 7.09
C GLY A 141 27.04 -14.28 7.86
N ASP A 142 27.18 -15.04 8.93
CA ASP A 142 26.03 -15.41 9.81
C ASP A 142 25.79 -14.28 10.85
N VAL A 143 25.09 -13.24 10.44
CA VAL A 143 24.67 -12.14 11.32
C VAL A 143 23.13 -12.16 11.53
N PRO A 144 22.64 -11.66 12.67
CA PRO A 144 21.19 -11.49 12.85
C PRO A 144 20.62 -10.52 11.81
N LEU A 145 19.60 -10.96 11.06
CA LEU A 145 18.97 -10.15 10.01
C LEU A 145 17.73 -9.40 10.51
N ASN A 146 17.30 -9.65 11.75
CA ASN A 146 16.08 -9.11 12.36
C ASN A 146 16.32 -7.79 13.11
N SER A 147 17.10 -6.89 12.56
CA SER A 147 17.39 -5.58 13.17
C SER A 147 17.57 -4.52 12.10
N TRP A 148 17.10 -3.30 12.37
CA TRP A 148 17.40 -2.12 11.54
C TRP A 148 18.91 -1.80 11.47
N ASP A 149 19.74 -2.39 12.36
CA ASP A 149 21.19 -2.34 12.24
C ASP A 149 21.70 -2.77 10.87
N LEU A 150 20.97 -3.69 10.22
CA LEU A 150 21.31 -4.16 8.88
C LEU A 150 21.38 -3.01 7.86
N ILE A 151 20.46 -2.06 7.98
CA ILE A 151 20.28 -0.94 7.04
C ILE A 151 20.83 0.38 7.58
N LEU A 152 20.75 0.61 8.91
CA LEU A 152 21.07 1.92 9.48
C LEU A 152 22.49 2.04 10.02
N LYS A 153 23.27 0.92 10.05
CA LYS A 153 24.70 0.96 10.38
C LYS A 153 25.57 1.06 9.13
N PRO A 154 26.42 2.10 9.02
CA PRO A 154 27.27 2.31 7.84
C PRO A 154 28.18 1.14 7.51
N GLU A 155 28.71 0.45 8.53
CA GLU A 155 29.59 -0.72 8.34
C GLU A 155 28.89 -1.90 7.63
N ASN A 156 27.62 -2.14 7.90
CA ASN A 156 26.81 -3.15 7.22
C ASN A 156 26.46 -2.68 5.80
N MET A 157 25.99 -1.44 5.67
CA MET A 157 25.60 -0.86 4.39
C MET A 157 26.78 -0.78 3.40
N LYS A 158 27.97 -0.47 3.88
CA LYS A 158 29.17 -0.49 3.05
C LYS A 158 29.43 -1.85 2.40
N LYS A 159 29.29 -2.93 3.16
CA LYS A 159 29.41 -4.29 2.63
C LYS A 159 28.26 -4.64 1.70
N LEU A 160 27.01 -4.37 2.10
CA LEU A 160 25.81 -4.67 1.31
C LEU A 160 25.75 -3.88 -0.01
N SER A 161 26.45 -2.73 -0.12
CA SER A 161 26.52 -1.97 -1.36
C SER A 161 27.13 -2.77 -2.52
N GLU A 162 27.97 -3.77 -2.24
CA GLU A 162 28.57 -4.66 -3.25
C GLU A 162 27.50 -5.46 -4.00
N CYS A 163 26.46 -5.90 -3.31
CA CYS A 163 25.34 -6.65 -3.93
C CYS A 163 24.10 -5.80 -4.17
N GLY A 164 24.04 -4.58 -3.63
CA GLY A 164 23.02 -3.56 -3.89
C GLY A 164 21.90 -3.50 -2.87
N VAL A 165 21.64 -2.27 -2.42
CA VAL A 165 20.58 -1.94 -1.46
C VAL A 165 19.61 -0.92 -2.07
N ALA A 166 18.32 -1.21 -1.99
CA ALA A 166 17.25 -0.29 -2.33
C ALA A 166 16.51 0.16 -1.07
N ILE A 167 16.05 1.41 -1.06
CA ILE A 167 15.20 1.94 -0.01
C ILE A 167 13.95 2.53 -0.67
N LEU A 168 12.79 2.44 0.00
CA LEU A 168 11.56 3.09 -0.44
C LEU A 168 11.80 4.58 -0.69
N ASP A 169 11.29 5.11 -1.79
CA ASP A 169 11.17 6.55 -1.99
C ASP A 169 9.94 7.08 -1.26
N ASN A 170 9.97 6.97 0.07
CA ASN A 170 8.87 7.33 0.94
C ASN A 170 9.40 7.89 2.27
N GLY A 171 9.56 9.22 2.34
CA GLY A 171 10.01 9.90 3.55
C GLY A 171 9.08 9.70 4.75
N PRO A 172 7.73 9.73 4.58
CA PRO A 172 6.76 9.38 5.62
C PRO A 172 6.91 7.98 6.24
N GLU A 173 7.55 7.05 5.55
CA GLU A 173 7.89 5.71 6.07
C GLU A 173 9.29 5.66 6.70
N VAL A 174 10.30 6.10 5.96
CA VAL A 174 11.71 5.90 6.33
C VAL A 174 12.13 6.77 7.50
N LEU A 175 11.60 8.00 7.61
CA LEU A 175 11.92 8.89 8.72
C LEU A 175 11.36 8.37 10.07
N PRO A 176 10.10 7.95 10.20
CA PRO A 176 9.61 7.28 11.41
C PRO A 176 10.40 6.03 11.81
N ILE A 177 10.79 5.19 10.85
CA ILE A 177 11.66 4.03 11.09
C ILE A 177 12.96 4.49 11.75
N THR A 178 13.61 5.50 11.16
CA THR A 178 14.89 6.01 11.67
C THR A 178 14.76 6.65 13.05
N LEU A 179 13.70 7.43 13.29
CA LEU A 179 13.41 8.00 14.59
C LEU A 179 13.22 6.89 15.65
N HIS A 180 12.40 5.90 15.34
CA HIS A 180 12.13 4.78 16.23
C HIS A 180 13.40 3.98 16.56
N TYR A 181 14.23 3.69 15.55
CA TYR A 181 15.53 3.05 15.72
C TYR A 181 16.47 3.83 16.66
N LEU A 182 16.42 5.16 16.62
CA LEU A 182 17.18 6.04 17.50
C LEU A 182 16.60 6.17 18.93
N GLY A 183 15.50 5.45 19.24
CA GLY A 183 14.80 5.56 20.52
C GLY A 183 14.02 6.87 20.67
N LEU A 184 13.71 7.53 19.55
CA LEU A 184 12.93 8.77 19.51
C LEU A 184 11.47 8.47 19.14
N PRO A 185 10.51 9.36 19.53
CA PRO A 185 9.14 9.17 19.10
C PRO A 185 9.03 9.14 17.57
N HIS A 186 8.50 8.06 17.00
CA HIS A 186 8.33 7.93 15.54
C HIS A 186 7.44 9.02 14.94
N HIS A 187 6.55 9.60 15.75
CA HIS A 187 5.66 10.71 15.41
C HIS A 187 6.15 12.07 15.98
N SER A 188 7.48 12.21 16.20
CA SER A 188 8.06 13.45 16.73
C SER A 188 7.67 14.67 15.88
N LYS A 189 7.41 15.78 16.57
CA LYS A 189 7.18 17.11 15.97
C LYS A 189 8.38 18.04 16.15
N ASP A 190 9.42 17.56 16.85
CA ASP A 190 10.62 18.34 17.13
C ASP A 190 11.59 18.31 15.93
N PRO A 191 11.93 19.47 15.34
CA PRO A 191 12.93 19.54 14.28
C PRO A 191 14.30 18.98 14.66
N ALA A 192 14.67 19.00 15.96
CA ALA A 192 15.95 18.46 16.42
C ALA A 192 16.03 16.94 16.28
N ASP A 193 14.93 16.23 16.45
CA ASP A 193 14.89 14.77 16.24
C ASP A 193 15.09 14.43 14.76
N TYR A 194 14.47 15.20 13.87
CA TYR A 194 14.66 15.03 12.42
C TYR A 194 16.09 15.30 11.97
N LYS A 195 16.83 16.20 12.62
CA LYS A 195 18.28 16.40 12.36
C LYS A 195 19.10 15.13 12.74
N LYS A 196 18.73 14.44 13.81
CA LYS A 196 19.39 13.18 14.18
C LYS A 196 19.10 12.08 13.16
N ALA A 197 17.84 11.96 12.72
CA ALA A 197 17.45 11.03 11.67
C ALA A 197 18.17 11.34 10.35
N GLU A 198 18.28 12.62 9.97
CA GLU A 198 19.05 13.07 8.81
C GLU A 198 20.52 12.61 8.91
N ALA A 199 21.16 12.89 10.03
CA ALA A 199 22.57 12.51 10.24
C ALA A 199 22.79 11.00 10.07
N THR A 200 21.88 10.17 10.60
CA THR A 200 21.94 8.71 10.45
C THR A 200 21.77 8.29 8.99
N LEU A 201 20.76 8.82 8.31
CA LEU A 201 20.49 8.47 6.91
C LEU A 201 21.56 8.97 5.95
N MET A 202 22.16 10.13 6.21
CA MET A 202 23.27 10.64 5.41
C MET A 202 24.54 9.78 5.52
N GLN A 203 24.77 9.11 6.64
CA GLN A 203 25.90 8.19 6.79
C GLN A 203 25.76 6.94 5.91
N ILE A 204 24.53 6.48 5.68
CA ILE A 204 24.26 5.29 4.86
C ILE A 204 23.95 5.63 3.39
N ARG A 205 23.64 6.88 3.10
CA ARG A 205 23.23 7.34 1.76
C ARG A 205 24.20 6.94 0.63
N PRO A 206 25.55 7.03 0.81
CA PRO A 206 26.50 6.65 -0.24
C PRO A 206 26.43 5.17 -0.66
N TYR A 207 25.84 4.33 0.16
CA TYR A 207 25.74 2.89 -0.04
C TYR A 207 24.39 2.45 -0.59
N VAL A 208 23.41 3.38 -0.71
CA VAL A 208 22.09 3.12 -1.29
C VAL A 208 22.21 3.19 -2.82
N ARG A 209 21.86 2.10 -3.50
CA ARG A 209 21.90 2.03 -4.97
C ARG A 209 20.84 2.94 -5.59
N TYR A 210 19.61 2.90 -5.05
CA TYR A 210 18.52 3.79 -5.46
C TYR A 210 17.42 3.87 -4.40
N PHE A 211 16.56 4.90 -4.56
CA PHE A 211 15.29 5.05 -3.85
C PHE A 211 14.16 4.81 -4.85
N HIS A 212 13.27 3.88 -4.56
CA HIS A 212 12.09 3.61 -5.40
C HIS A 212 11.09 2.73 -4.65
N SER A 213 9.78 3.02 -4.80
CA SER A 213 8.73 2.34 -4.02
C SER A 213 8.14 1.08 -4.68
N SER A 214 8.52 0.73 -5.91
CA SER A 214 8.03 -0.48 -6.60
C SER A 214 9.14 -1.29 -7.30
N LYS A 215 10.16 -0.65 -7.88
CA LYS A 215 11.22 -1.31 -8.67
C LYS A 215 11.93 -2.44 -7.92
N TYR A 216 12.10 -2.32 -6.60
CA TYR A 216 12.79 -3.30 -5.77
C TYR A 216 12.16 -4.70 -5.82
N VAL A 217 10.86 -4.80 -6.11
CA VAL A 217 10.15 -6.10 -6.23
C VAL A 217 10.77 -6.95 -7.33
N THR A 218 10.91 -6.36 -8.52
CA THR A 218 11.53 -7.03 -9.68
C THR A 218 13.01 -7.28 -9.47
N ASP A 219 13.74 -6.29 -8.95
CA ASP A 219 15.20 -6.38 -8.75
C ASP A 219 15.58 -7.42 -7.70
N LEU A 220 14.78 -7.57 -6.62
CA LEU A 220 14.95 -8.66 -5.66
C LEU A 220 14.64 -10.02 -6.32
N ALA A 221 13.51 -10.13 -7.04
CA ALA A 221 13.10 -11.37 -7.68
C ALA A 221 14.17 -11.88 -8.68
N ASN A 222 14.81 -10.96 -9.39
CA ASN A 222 15.87 -11.27 -10.35
C ASN A 222 17.28 -11.42 -9.69
N GLY A 223 17.40 -11.09 -8.41
CA GLY A 223 18.68 -11.09 -7.72
C GLY A 223 19.61 -9.92 -8.11
N GLU A 224 19.09 -8.84 -8.68
CA GLU A 224 19.87 -7.65 -9.06
C GLU A 224 20.28 -6.81 -7.86
N ILE A 225 19.48 -6.86 -6.78
CA ILE A 225 19.82 -6.32 -5.46
C ILE A 225 19.75 -7.42 -4.41
N CYS A 226 20.40 -7.20 -3.27
CA CYS A 226 20.40 -8.16 -2.19
C CYS A 226 19.56 -7.76 -0.99
N VAL A 227 19.27 -6.47 -0.82
CA VAL A 227 18.47 -5.97 0.30
C VAL A 227 17.55 -4.85 -0.18
N ALA A 228 16.35 -4.82 0.35
CA ALA A 228 15.41 -3.71 0.18
C ALA A 228 14.71 -3.39 1.50
N VAL A 229 14.57 -2.09 1.82
CA VAL A 229 13.51 -1.64 2.72
C VAL A 229 12.26 -1.55 1.88
N GLY A 230 11.24 -2.34 2.23
CA GLY A 230 10.05 -2.49 1.40
C GLY A 230 8.83 -2.99 2.16
N PHE A 231 7.70 -3.02 1.46
CA PHE A 231 6.43 -3.48 2.00
C PHE A 231 6.38 -5.01 2.05
N SER A 232 5.78 -5.56 3.11
CA SER A 232 5.78 -7.01 3.39
C SER A 232 5.27 -7.85 2.21
N GLY A 233 4.09 -7.57 1.67
CA GLY A 233 3.52 -8.34 0.56
C GLY A 233 4.29 -8.19 -0.74
N ASP A 234 4.87 -7.03 -1.01
CA ASP A 234 5.72 -6.80 -2.18
C ASP A 234 6.97 -7.69 -2.14
N ILE A 235 7.60 -7.80 -0.96
CA ILE A 235 8.75 -8.70 -0.77
C ILE A 235 8.32 -10.17 -0.93
N MET A 236 7.12 -10.52 -0.43
CA MET A 236 6.56 -11.86 -0.61
C MET A 236 6.22 -12.14 -2.08
N GLN A 237 5.71 -11.16 -2.82
CA GLN A 237 5.50 -11.27 -4.26
C GLN A 237 6.84 -11.46 -5.00
N ALA A 238 7.89 -10.72 -4.61
CA ALA A 238 9.23 -10.92 -5.18
C ALA A 238 9.73 -12.36 -4.95
N ALA A 239 9.53 -12.91 -3.74
CA ALA A 239 9.88 -14.30 -3.42
C ALA A 239 9.10 -15.30 -4.29
N ASN A 240 7.80 -15.09 -4.47
CA ASN A 240 6.99 -15.94 -5.34
C ASN A 240 7.44 -15.88 -6.81
N ARG A 241 7.68 -14.67 -7.34
CA ARG A 241 8.18 -14.47 -8.72
C ARG A 241 9.53 -15.18 -8.94
N ALA A 242 10.45 -15.11 -7.97
CA ALA A 242 11.73 -15.81 -8.03
C ALA A 242 11.55 -17.33 -8.07
N LYS A 243 10.66 -17.86 -7.22
CA LYS A 243 10.31 -19.28 -7.16
C LYS A 243 9.69 -19.78 -8.47
N GLU A 244 8.76 -19.04 -9.03
CA GLU A 244 8.11 -19.34 -10.32
C GLU A 244 9.10 -19.32 -11.47
N ALA A 245 10.02 -18.34 -11.49
CA ALA A 245 11.08 -18.23 -12.48
C ALA A 245 12.15 -19.32 -12.33
N LYS A 246 12.19 -20.05 -11.21
CA LYS A 246 13.20 -21.10 -10.91
C LYS A 246 14.63 -20.62 -11.09
N ASN A 247 14.90 -19.35 -10.76
CA ASN A 247 16.18 -18.70 -10.99
C ASN A 247 17.19 -18.90 -9.85
N GLY A 248 16.84 -19.67 -8.80
CA GLY A 248 17.69 -19.98 -7.64
C GLY A 248 17.78 -18.85 -6.61
N VAL A 249 17.00 -17.78 -6.77
CA VAL A 249 16.94 -16.67 -5.79
C VAL A 249 16.00 -17.05 -4.67
N ASP A 250 16.50 -17.01 -3.44
CA ASP A 250 15.72 -17.19 -2.21
C ASP A 250 15.62 -15.84 -1.47
N ILE A 251 14.39 -15.40 -1.20
CA ILE A 251 14.09 -14.09 -0.62
C ILE A 251 13.41 -14.27 0.73
N GLY A 252 14.03 -13.69 1.76
CA GLY A 252 13.47 -13.55 3.09
C GLY A 252 12.84 -12.16 3.31
N TYR A 253 11.90 -12.10 4.24
CA TYR A 253 11.37 -10.86 4.80
C TYR A 253 11.43 -10.93 6.32
N VAL A 254 11.73 -9.81 6.95
CA VAL A 254 11.75 -9.69 8.41
C VAL A 254 11.16 -8.37 8.87
N ILE A 255 10.36 -8.43 9.93
CA ILE A 255 9.99 -7.27 10.76
C ILE A 255 11.10 -7.13 11.79
N PRO A 256 11.87 -6.02 11.79
CA PRO A 256 12.96 -5.84 12.75
C PRO A 256 12.46 -5.83 14.20
N LYS A 257 13.26 -6.38 15.10
CA LYS A 257 12.94 -6.55 16.53
C LYS A 257 12.73 -5.23 17.27
N GLU A 258 13.30 -4.15 16.78
CA GLU A 258 13.11 -2.82 17.34
C GLU A 258 11.69 -2.29 17.09
N GLY A 259 10.97 -2.90 16.15
CA GLY A 259 9.66 -2.50 15.69
C GLY A 259 9.68 -1.92 14.28
N ALA A 260 8.53 -1.90 13.65
CA ALA A 260 8.37 -1.47 12.26
C ALA A 260 7.02 -0.75 12.05
N PRO A 261 6.89 0.08 11.03
CA PRO A 261 5.59 0.66 10.68
C PRO A 261 4.58 -0.41 10.31
N MET A 262 3.36 -0.21 10.79
CA MET A 262 2.16 -0.88 10.33
C MET A 262 1.27 0.16 9.66
N TRP A 263 0.81 -0.14 8.47
CA TRP A 263 -0.03 0.74 7.67
C TRP A 263 -1.28 0.02 7.19
N PHE A 264 -2.30 0.81 6.89
CA PHE A 264 -3.57 0.35 6.36
C PHE A 264 -3.88 1.14 5.10
N ASP A 265 -4.13 0.45 4.00
CA ASP A 265 -4.67 1.10 2.81
C ASP A 265 -6.19 1.02 2.83
N MET A 266 -6.80 2.13 2.50
CA MET A 266 -8.23 2.35 2.66
C MET A 266 -8.88 2.42 1.28
N VAL A 267 -10.08 1.89 1.13
CA VAL A 267 -10.91 2.18 -0.04
C VAL A 267 -11.69 3.44 0.23
N SER A 268 -11.54 4.45 -0.62
CA SER A 268 -12.17 5.76 -0.47
C SER A 268 -12.75 6.25 -1.80
N MET A 269 -13.67 7.21 -1.73
CA MET A 269 -14.29 7.87 -2.88
C MET A 269 -13.79 9.32 -2.94
N PRO A 270 -13.20 9.79 -4.07
CA PRO A 270 -12.89 11.20 -4.28
C PRO A 270 -14.14 12.08 -4.17
N ALA A 271 -13.97 13.32 -3.67
CA ALA A 271 -15.05 14.28 -3.55
C ALA A 271 -15.68 14.65 -4.92
N ASP A 272 -14.89 14.52 -5.98
CA ASP A 272 -15.22 14.81 -7.37
C ASP A 272 -15.46 13.55 -8.23
N ALA A 273 -15.75 12.41 -7.59
CA ALA A 273 -16.01 11.14 -8.29
C ALA A 273 -17.07 11.31 -9.39
N PRO A 274 -16.77 10.99 -10.66
CA PRO A 274 -17.69 11.15 -11.78
C PRO A 274 -18.91 10.24 -11.73
N ASP A 275 -18.77 9.01 -11.23
CA ASP A 275 -19.85 8.00 -11.16
C ASP A 275 -19.90 7.34 -9.78
N GLU A 276 -20.64 7.98 -8.85
CA GLU A 276 -20.81 7.46 -7.49
C GLU A 276 -21.50 6.10 -7.45
N LYS A 277 -22.45 5.85 -8.36
CA LYS A 277 -23.17 4.57 -8.41
C LYS A 277 -22.23 3.43 -8.76
N ALA A 278 -21.40 3.62 -9.78
CA ALA A 278 -20.38 2.65 -10.17
C ALA A 278 -19.32 2.47 -9.07
N ALA A 279 -18.93 3.57 -8.38
CA ALA A 279 -18.04 3.54 -7.23
C ALA A 279 -18.59 2.65 -6.11
N TYR A 280 -19.84 2.88 -5.66
CA TYR A 280 -20.47 2.06 -4.62
C TYR A 280 -20.60 0.58 -5.03
N ALA A 281 -20.91 0.30 -6.28
CA ALA A 281 -20.99 -1.06 -6.79
C ALA A 281 -19.63 -1.76 -6.66
N PHE A 282 -18.52 -1.10 -7.04
CA PHE A 282 -17.18 -1.66 -6.91
C PHE A 282 -16.73 -1.77 -5.46
N MET A 283 -16.97 -0.74 -4.64
CA MET A 283 -16.64 -0.75 -3.21
C MET A 283 -17.36 -1.88 -2.48
N ASN A 284 -18.66 -2.07 -2.73
CA ASN A 284 -19.42 -3.16 -2.13
C ASN A 284 -18.98 -4.54 -2.65
N TYR A 285 -18.55 -4.64 -3.91
CA TYR A 285 -18.00 -5.85 -4.48
C TYR A 285 -16.69 -6.26 -3.77
N LEU A 286 -15.79 -5.31 -3.49
CA LEU A 286 -14.57 -5.57 -2.71
C LEU A 286 -14.86 -6.05 -1.28
N LEU A 287 -15.99 -5.63 -0.69
CA LEU A 287 -16.43 -6.07 0.64
C LEU A 287 -17.00 -7.51 0.67
N ASP A 288 -17.18 -8.17 -0.47
CA ASP A 288 -17.53 -9.59 -0.51
C ASP A 288 -16.32 -10.43 -0.08
N PRO A 289 -16.44 -11.29 0.95
CA PRO A 289 -15.36 -12.17 1.40
C PRO A 289 -14.76 -13.04 0.29
N LYS A 290 -15.58 -13.49 -0.65
CA LYS A 290 -15.16 -14.33 -1.79
C LYS A 290 -14.35 -13.56 -2.84
N VAL A 291 -14.45 -12.23 -2.82
CA VAL A 291 -13.64 -11.34 -3.65
C VAL A 291 -12.35 -10.96 -2.94
N MET A 292 -12.46 -10.62 -1.64
CA MET A 292 -11.32 -10.14 -0.87
C MET A 292 -10.28 -11.23 -0.57
N ALA A 293 -10.71 -12.46 -0.25
CA ALA A 293 -9.78 -13.53 0.09
C ALA A 293 -8.81 -13.89 -1.07
N PRO A 294 -9.26 -14.08 -2.33
CA PRO A 294 -8.35 -14.28 -3.46
C PRO A 294 -7.40 -13.08 -3.71
N ILE A 295 -7.84 -11.86 -3.40
CA ILE A 295 -6.96 -10.68 -3.49
C ILE A 295 -5.84 -10.83 -2.45
N SER A 296 -6.15 -11.08 -1.17
CA SER A 296 -5.14 -11.32 -0.12
C SER A 296 -4.16 -12.42 -0.50
N ASP A 297 -4.66 -13.54 -1.01
CA ASP A 297 -3.82 -14.68 -1.40
C ASP A 297 -2.85 -14.33 -2.54
N TYR A 298 -3.30 -13.54 -3.51
CA TYR A 298 -2.47 -13.12 -4.64
C TYR A 298 -1.43 -12.07 -4.26
N VAL A 299 -1.87 -10.98 -3.58
CA VAL A 299 -0.97 -9.87 -3.24
C VAL A 299 -0.17 -10.10 -1.96
N ARG A 300 -0.46 -11.17 -1.22
CA ARG A 300 0.25 -11.57 0.00
C ARG A 300 0.17 -10.55 1.14
N TYR A 301 -0.97 -9.89 1.28
CA TYR A 301 -1.29 -8.96 2.38
C TYR A 301 -2.49 -9.44 3.18
N ALA A 302 -2.50 -9.11 4.46
CA ALA A 302 -3.68 -9.24 5.30
C ALA A 302 -4.76 -8.22 4.86
N ASN A 303 -6.03 -8.56 5.04
CA ASN A 303 -7.15 -7.72 4.59
C ASN A 303 -7.98 -7.18 5.76
N GLY A 304 -8.84 -6.21 5.44
CA GLY A 304 -9.74 -5.57 6.41
C GLY A 304 -11.07 -6.30 6.63
N ASN A 305 -11.31 -7.43 5.97
CA ASN A 305 -12.59 -8.16 5.97
C ASN A 305 -12.50 -9.41 6.85
N GLU A 306 -13.08 -9.36 8.05
CA GLU A 306 -13.02 -10.46 9.02
C GLU A 306 -13.57 -11.79 8.46
N LYS A 307 -14.61 -11.72 7.63
CA LYS A 307 -15.20 -12.93 7.03
C LYS A 307 -14.34 -13.51 5.91
N ALA A 308 -13.53 -12.67 5.24
CA ALA A 308 -12.59 -13.14 4.24
C ALA A 308 -11.43 -13.93 4.87
N ASP A 309 -11.03 -13.62 6.11
CA ASP A 309 -9.97 -14.36 6.82
C ASP A 309 -10.23 -15.85 6.93
N ALA A 310 -11.50 -16.26 6.96
CA ALA A 310 -11.88 -17.69 6.97
C ALA A 310 -11.69 -18.36 5.60
N LEU A 311 -11.59 -17.58 4.52
CA LEU A 311 -11.46 -18.04 3.13
C LEU A 311 -10.03 -17.89 2.58
N VAL A 312 -9.19 -17.10 3.24
CA VAL A 312 -7.76 -16.96 2.91
C VAL A 312 -7.06 -18.31 3.06
N SER A 313 -6.11 -18.58 2.18
CA SER A 313 -5.36 -19.85 2.19
C SER A 313 -4.68 -20.10 3.53
N PRO A 314 -4.69 -21.35 4.02
CA PRO A 314 -4.03 -21.71 5.29
C PRO A 314 -2.54 -21.34 5.32
N GLU A 315 -1.87 -21.40 4.17
CA GLU A 315 -0.47 -21.02 4.01
C GLU A 315 -0.26 -19.52 4.34
N LEU A 316 -1.08 -18.64 3.74
CA LEU A 316 -0.97 -17.20 3.97
C LEU A 316 -1.34 -16.85 5.42
N LYS A 317 -2.38 -17.48 5.95
CA LYS A 317 -2.84 -17.24 7.33
C LYS A 317 -1.81 -17.65 8.39
N ALA A 318 -1.02 -18.69 8.13
CA ALA A 318 0.05 -19.16 9.00
C ALA A 318 1.36 -18.38 8.83
N ASP A 319 1.48 -17.54 7.81
CA ASP A 319 2.69 -16.77 7.56
C ASP A 319 2.76 -15.55 8.50
N THR A 320 3.64 -15.63 9.50
CA THR A 320 3.84 -14.58 10.50
C THR A 320 4.40 -13.27 9.92
N LYS A 321 4.83 -13.26 8.67
CA LYS A 321 5.25 -12.04 7.95
C LYS A 321 4.04 -11.24 7.45
N VAL A 322 2.91 -11.92 7.22
CA VAL A 322 1.63 -11.34 6.79
C VAL A 322 0.71 -11.13 7.99
N TYR A 323 0.63 -12.11 8.88
CA TYR A 323 -0.12 -12.08 10.14
C TYR A 323 0.85 -12.18 11.33
N PRO A 324 1.49 -11.06 11.74
CA PRO A 324 2.49 -11.07 12.80
C PRO A 324 1.93 -11.59 14.13
N SER A 325 2.79 -12.22 14.93
CA SER A 325 2.41 -12.65 16.28
C SER A 325 2.05 -11.46 17.18
N GLU A 326 1.28 -11.69 18.23
CA GLU A 326 0.91 -10.65 19.20
C GLU A 326 2.15 -9.93 19.78
N ASP A 327 3.25 -10.66 20.03
CA ASP A 327 4.47 -10.06 20.56
C ASP A 327 5.16 -9.16 19.51
N THR A 328 5.16 -9.55 18.25
CA THR A 328 5.64 -8.70 17.16
C THR A 328 4.76 -7.46 17.00
N MET A 329 3.42 -7.64 17.05
CA MET A 329 2.46 -6.53 16.96
C MET A 329 2.66 -5.46 18.05
N LYS A 330 3.08 -5.86 19.26
CA LYS A 330 3.36 -4.92 20.37
C LYS A 330 4.57 -4.01 20.10
N THR A 331 5.51 -4.43 19.24
CA THR A 331 6.67 -3.60 18.87
C THR A 331 6.40 -2.71 17.66
N MET A 332 5.35 -3.01 16.91
CA MET A 332 4.98 -2.24 15.71
C MET A 332 4.29 -0.92 16.09
N PHE A 333 4.33 0.02 15.19
CA PHE A 333 3.70 1.33 15.37
C PHE A 333 2.92 1.75 14.11
N ALA A 334 1.77 2.40 14.32
CA ALA A 334 0.98 2.94 13.22
C ALA A 334 1.59 4.25 12.71
N LEU A 335 1.49 4.47 11.39
CA LEU A 335 1.82 5.77 10.82
C LEU A 335 0.67 6.76 11.08
N GLU A 336 1.04 7.97 11.47
CA GLU A 336 0.11 9.04 11.83
C GLU A 336 0.17 10.19 10.84
N ALA A 337 -0.97 10.86 10.65
CA ALA A 337 -1.03 12.13 9.96
C ALA A 337 -0.27 13.20 10.77
N MET A 338 0.64 13.90 10.13
CA MET A 338 1.47 14.91 10.78
C MET A 338 0.97 16.33 10.49
N PRO A 339 1.18 17.28 11.41
CA PRO A 339 0.92 18.68 11.12
C PRO A 339 1.69 19.16 9.88
N LEU A 340 1.09 20.01 9.08
CA LEU A 340 1.66 20.53 7.82
C LEU A 340 3.08 21.11 7.99
N ALA A 341 3.35 21.76 9.13
CA ALA A 341 4.69 22.29 9.44
C ALA A 341 5.73 21.16 9.53
N THR A 342 5.38 20.05 10.17
CA THR A 342 6.24 18.87 10.31
C THR A 342 6.41 18.17 8.95
N ASP A 343 5.34 18.02 8.17
CA ASP A 343 5.43 17.42 6.83
C ASP A 343 6.33 18.22 5.88
N ARG A 344 6.32 19.54 5.97
CA ARG A 344 7.25 20.39 5.21
C ARG A 344 8.72 20.15 5.61
N ILE A 345 8.99 19.89 6.90
CA ILE A 345 10.33 19.54 7.37
C ILE A 345 10.71 18.17 6.79
N ARG A 346 9.85 17.17 6.93
CA ARG A 346 10.06 15.80 6.44
C ARG A 346 10.34 15.78 4.94
N THR A 347 9.52 16.47 4.15
CA THR A 347 9.67 16.52 2.69
C THR A 347 11.01 17.15 2.27
N ARG A 348 11.39 18.30 2.87
CA ARG A 348 12.68 18.94 2.56
C ARG A 348 13.86 18.05 2.95
N LEU A 349 13.79 17.46 4.11
CA LEU A 349 14.83 16.58 4.61
C LEU A 349 14.97 15.32 3.75
N TRP A 350 13.84 14.72 3.36
CA TRP A 350 13.85 13.55 2.48
C TRP A 350 14.47 13.84 1.11
N ASN A 351 14.11 14.95 0.51
CA ASN A 351 14.72 15.39 -0.76
C ASN A 351 16.22 15.61 -0.63
N LYS A 352 16.68 16.21 0.48
CA LYS A 352 18.10 16.38 0.79
C LYS A 352 18.81 15.03 0.94
N ILE A 353 18.25 14.10 1.69
CA ILE A 353 18.82 12.76 1.87
C ILE A 353 18.95 12.05 0.51
N LYS A 354 17.91 12.07 -0.31
CA LYS A 354 17.96 11.42 -1.63
C LYS A 354 19.04 12.02 -2.53
N SER A 355 19.18 13.33 -2.55
CA SER A 355 20.21 14.01 -3.37
C SER A 355 21.64 13.77 -2.84
N GLY A 356 21.80 13.48 -1.55
CA GLY A 356 23.11 13.29 -0.93
C GLY A 356 23.88 14.58 -0.67
N ASN A 357 23.19 15.74 -0.61
CA ASN A 357 23.77 17.09 -0.46
C ASN A 357 23.46 17.68 0.91
#